data_0b520b84cde850b452cffe60f69539af
#
_entry.id   0b520b84cde850b452cffe60f69539af
#
_cell.length_a   1.000
_cell.length_b   1.000
_cell.length_c   1.000
_cell.angle_alpha   90.00
_cell.angle_beta   90.00
_cell.angle_gamma   90.00
#
_symmetry.space_group_name_H-M   'P 1'
#
loop_
_entity.id
_entity.type
_entity.pdbx_description
1 polymer ?
#
loop_
_entity_poly.entity_id
_entity_poly.type
_entity_poly.pdbx_seq_one_letter_code
_entity_poly.pdbx_strand_id
1 'polypeptide(L)'
;MEAGGSMDITGRKLFVKALQEEGVETIFGYPGGMVTDLFDELYKQDGIEVVLPRHEQGLLHEAEGYAKATGKVGVCLVTSGPGATNIITGLADAHYDNIPLVCFTGQVPLNLIGNDAFQEVDIVGMTRSVTKYGVTVRDRKDLGRIIKMAFHIATTGNPGPVLIDIPKDIQVASGPAVYPDKVEIRGYKPSTGVHIGQLKKGYKLLKAAKKPLFLIGGGVNAAKANKELLELVERTKIPVFS
;
A
#
# COMPACT_ATOMS: atom_id res chain seq x y z
N MET A 1 -31.62 18.45 14.88
CA MET A 1 -30.96 17.69 13.77
C MET A 1 -30.50 16.39 14.38
N GLU A 2 -31.23 15.33 14.15
CA GLU A 2 -30.88 13.99 14.62
C GLU A 2 -29.60 13.55 13.90
N ALA A 3 -28.57 13.22 14.70
CA ALA A 3 -27.39 12.57 14.18
C ALA A 3 -27.83 11.19 13.64
N GLY A 4 -27.91 11.06 12.33
CA GLY A 4 -28.21 9.80 11.68
C GLY A 4 -27.21 8.76 12.16
N GLY A 5 -27.65 7.82 13.01
CA GLY A 5 -26.84 6.75 13.55
C GLY A 5 -26.24 5.97 12.39
N SER A 6 -24.92 5.93 12.25
CA SER A 6 -24.27 5.10 11.25
C SER A 6 -24.66 3.65 11.55
N MET A 7 -25.19 2.96 10.52
CA MET A 7 -25.59 1.55 10.66
C MET A 7 -24.34 0.73 11.01
N ASP A 8 -24.45 -0.12 12.03
CA ASP A 8 -23.37 -1.04 12.39
C ASP A 8 -23.16 -2.08 11.29
N ILE A 9 -21.91 -2.25 10.88
CA ILE A 9 -21.48 -3.25 9.89
C ILE A 9 -20.32 -4.08 10.44
N THR A 10 -20.14 -5.28 9.90
CA THR A 10 -18.99 -6.12 10.25
C THR A 10 -17.67 -5.54 9.74
N GLY A 11 -16.55 -5.95 10.34
CA GLY A 11 -15.22 -5.55 9.88
C GLY A 11 -14.96 -5.92 8.42
N ARG A 12 -15.42 -7.10 7.97
CA ARG A 12 -15.32 -7.53 6.56
C ARG A 12 -16.09 -6.59 5.61
N LYS A 13 -17.27 -6.12 5.98
CA LYS A 13 -18.02 -5.12 5.20
C LYS A 13 -17.32 -3.77 5.18
N LEU A 14 -16.75 -3.35 6.32
CA LEU A 14 -15.97 -2.12 6.38
C LEU A 14 -14.70 -2.22 5.53
N PHE A 15 -14.05 -3.39 5.50
CA PHE A 15 -12.88 -3.65 4.65
C PHE A 15 -13.21 -3.44 3.17
N VAL A 16 -14.26 -4.08 2.65
CA VAL A 16 -14.67 -3.92 1.25
C VAL A 16 -15.07 -2.48 0.95
N LYS A 17 -15.86 -1.85 1.83
CA LYS A 17 -16.22 -0.43 1.69
C LYS A 17 -14.96 0.46 1.64
N ALA A 18 -13.99 0.24 2.50
CA ALA A 18 -12.75 1.01 2.52
C ALA A 18 -11.95 0.86 1.22
N LEU A 19 -11.89 -0.35 0.63
CA LEU A 19 -11.24 -0.56 -0.66
C LEU A 19 -11.98 0.20 -1.78
N GLN A 20 -13.31 0.20 -1.78
CA GLN A 20 -14.11 0.95 -2.75
C GLN A 20 -13.89 2.46 -2.62
N GLU A 21 -13.83 3.00 -1.41
CA GLU A 21 -13.53 4.42 -1.14
C GLU A 21 -12.10 4.82 -1.55
N GLU A 22 -11.15 3.87 -1.59
CA GLU A 22 -9.80 4.08 -2.13
C GLU A 22 -9.71 3.87 -3.65
N GLY A 23 -10.84 3.55 -4.31
CA GLY A 23 -10.89 3.34 -5.75
C GLY A 23 -10.17 2.07 -6.21
N VAL A 24 -10.11 1.05 -5.36
CA VAL A 24 -9.54 -0.26 -5.70
C VAL A 24 -10.48 -0.96 -6.68
N GLU A 25 -9.98 -1.30 -7.85
CA GLU A 25 -10.70 -2.04 -8.91
C GLU A 25 -10.27 -3.50 -8.97
N THR A 26 -9.05 -3.80 -8.52
CA THR A 26 -8.47 -5.15 -8.59
C THR A 26 -7.74 -5.47 -7.29
N ILE A 27 -7.98 -6.66 -6.76
CA ILE A 27 -7.25 -7.22 -5.62
C ILE A 27 -6.64 -8.57 -6.02
N PHE A 28 -5.37 -8.74 -5.73
CA PHE A 28 -4.66 -10.01 -5.94
C PHE A 28 -4.77 -10.81 -4.64
N GLY A 29 -5.45 -11.95 -4.68
CA GLY A 29 -5.81 -12.64 -3.46
C GLY A 29 -5.63 -14.14 -3.52
N TYR A 30 -5.15 -14.75 -2.42
CA TYR A 30 -5.13 -16.19 -2.25
C TYR A 30 -5.90 -16.56 -0.96
N PRO A 31 -7.03 -17.30 -1.08
CA PRO A 31 -7.88 -17.60 0.06
C PRO A 31 -7.21 -18.60 1.02
N GLY A 32 -7.61 -18.50 2.28
CA GLY A 32 -7.20 -19.42 3.35
C GLY A 32 -7.99 -19.14 4.62
N GLY A 33 -7.85 -19.98 5.63
CA GLY A 33 -8.71 -20.02 6.82
C GLY A 33 -8.95 -18.68 7.52
N MET A 34 -7.91 -17.84 7.61
CA MET A 34 -7.99 -16.57 8.32
C MET A 34 -8.51 -15.39 7.49
N VAL A 35 -8.84 -15.60 6.21
CA VAL A 35 -9.38 -14.54 5.31
C VAL A 35 -10.66 -14.95 4.59
N THR A 36 -11.24 -16.10 4.89
CA THR A 36 -12.48 -16.58 4.26
C THR A 36 -13.62 -15.58 4.35
N ASP A 37 -13.77 -14.87 5.49
CA ASP A 37 -14.82 -13.88 5.66
C ASP A 37 -14.61 -12.63 4.78
N LEU A 38 -13.35 -12.25 4.53
CA LEU A 38 -13.03 -11.13 3.64
C LEU A 38 -13.32 -11.51 2.18
N PHE A 39 -12.94 -12.72 1.76
CA PHE A 39 -13.25 -13.21 0.41
C PHE A 39 -14.76 -13.42 0.19
N ASP A 40 -15.49 -13.93 1.19
CA ASP A 40 -16.95 -14.04 1.14
C ASP A 40 -17.61 -12.68 0.94
N GLU A 41 -17.08 -11.63 1.57
CA GLU A 41 -17.61 -10.28 1.38
C GLU A 41 -17.20 -9.66 0.03
N LEU A 42 -15.97 -9.92 -0.44
CA LEU A 42 -15.53 -9.52 -1.79
C LEU A 42 -16.37 -10.18 -2.88
N TYR A 43 -16.79 -11.42 -2.70
CA TYR A 43 -17.65 -12.14 -3.65
C TYR A 43 -19.06 -11.53 -3.77
N LYS A 44 -19.54 -10.80 -2.77
CA LYS A 44 -20.90 -10.22 -2.72
C LYS A 44 -21.03 -8.87 -3.42
N GLN A 45 -19.98 -8.37 -4.06
CA GLN A 45 -19.96 -7.09 -4.74
C GLN A 45 -19.32 -7.20 -6.13
N ASP A 46 -19.67 -6.29 -7.04
CA ASP A 46 -19.22 -6.33 -8.44
C ASP A 46 -18.14 -5.29 -8.78
N GLY A 47 -17.77 -4.42 -7.83
CA GLY A 47 -16.87 -3.28 -8.09
C GLY A 47 -15.38 -3.58 -7.97
N ILE A 48 -15.01 -4.73 -7.41
CA ILE A 48 -13.60 -5.14 -7.22
C ILE A 48 -13.41 -6.52 -7.80
N GLU A 49 -12.55 -6.64 -8.80
CA GLU A 49 -12.15 -7.92 -9.37
C GLU A 49 -11.14 -8.62 -8.45
N VAL A 50 -11.34 -9.92 -8.22
CA VAL A 50 -10.38 -10.75 -7.46
C VAL A 50 -9.58 -11.61 -8.43
N VAL A 51 -8.29 -11.33 -8.56
CA VAL A 51 -7.35 -12.16 -9.32
C VAL A 51 -6.75 -13.21 -8.39
N LEU A 52 -6.87 -14.49 -8.79
CA LEU A 52 -6.40 -15.64 -8.01
C LEU A 52 -5.17 -16.28 -8.68
N PRO A 53 -3.95 -15.90 -8.31
CA PRO A 53 -2.73 -16.57 -8.74
C PRO A 53 -2.55 -17.93 -8.07
N ARG A 54 -1.52 -18.67 -8.47
CA ARG A 54 -1.27 -20.01 -7.92
C ARG A 54 -0.36 -20.06 -6.71
N HIS A 55 0.28 -18.92 -6.37
CA HIS A 55 1.20 -18.81 -5.24
C HIS A 55 1.28 -17.34 -4.77
N GLU A 56 1.38 -17.12 -3.47
CA GLU A 56 1.33 -15.78 -2.89
C GLU A 56 2.54 -14.91 -3.28
N GLN A 57 3.70 -15.48 -3.53
CA GLN A 57 4.84 -14.72 -4.06
C GLN A 57 4.52 -14.20 -5.47
N GLY A 58 4.01 -15.05 -6.37
CA GLY A 58 3.57 -14.63 -7.70
C GLY A 58 2.47 -13.57 -7.64
N LEU A 59 1.52 -13.74 -6.73
CA LEU A 59 0.45 -12.80 -6.42
C LEU A 59 0.98 -11.40 -6.14
N LEU A 60 2.04 -11.28 -5.32
CA LEU A 60 2.58 -9.98 -4.99
C LEU A 60 3.31 -9.35 -6.19
N HIS A 61 4.06 -10.13 -6.96
CA HIS A 61 4.68 -9.64 -8.20
C HIS A 61 3.66 -9.24 -9.27
N GLU A 62 2.50 -9.89 -9.33
CA GLU A 62 1.39 -9.44 -10.18
C GLU A 62 0.84 -8.08 -9.72
N ALA A 63 0.68 -7.87 -8.41
CA ALA A 63 0.27 -6.57 -7.86
C ALA A 63 1.31 -5.46 -8.14
N GLU A 64 2.61 -5.79 -8.09
CA GLU A 64 3.68 -4.87 -8.49
C GLU A 64 3.58 -4.52 -9.98
N GLY A 65 3.42 -5.52 -10.83
CA GLY A 65 3.25 -5.33 -12.26
C GLY A 65 2.04 -4.44 -12.56
N TYR A 66 0.92 -4.67 -11.87
CA TYR A 66 -0.27 -3.82 -11.96
C TYR A 66 0.03 -2.39 -11.55
N ALA A 67 0.71 -2.18 -10.42
CA ALA A 67 1.04 -0.83 -9.95
C ALA A 67 1.99 -0.11 -10.93
N LYS A 68 3.01 -0.79 -11.45
CA LYS A 68 3.94 -0.24 -12.46
C LYS A 68 3.23 0.13 -13.77
N ALA A 69 2.31 -0.72 -14.23
CA ALA A 69 1.62 -0.52 -15.51
C ALA A 69 0.53 0.55 -15.46
N THR A 70 -0.21 0.63 -14.34
CA THR A 70 -1.39 1.49 -14.23
C THR A 70 -1.13 2.79 -13.47
N GLY A 71 -0.07 2.84 -12.65
CA GLY A 71 0.18 3.93 -11.71
C GLY A 71 -0.79 3.95 -10.52
N LYS A 72 -1.60 2.90 -10.33
CA LYS A 72 -2.49 2.70 -9.18
C LYS A 72 -1.76 1.93 -8.08
N VAL A 73 -2.33 1.89 -6.88
CA VAL A 73 -1.81 1.05 -5.78
C VAL A 73 -2.11 -0.41 -6.07
N GLY A 74 -1.12 -1.29 -5.95
CA GLY A 74 -1.34 -2.73 -5.97
C GLY A 74 -1.89 -3.19 -4.62
N VAL A 75 -2.96 -4.00 -4.63
CA VAL A 75 -3.61 -4.46 -3.40
C VAL A 75 -3.58 -5.99 -3.34
N CYS A 76 -3.14 -6.52 -2.20
CA CYS A 76 -3.02 -7.95 -1.97
C CYS A 76 -3.80 -8.40 -0.74
N LEU A 77 -4.33 -9.64 -0.78
CA LEU A 77 -4.97 -10.29 0.35
C LEU A 77 -4.54 -11.75 0.44
N VAL A 78 -3.91 -12.13 1.55
CA VAL A 78 -3.43 -13.50 1.81
C VAL A 78 -3.78 -13.94 3.23
N THR A 79 -3.81 -15.26 3.45
CA THR A 79 -4.05 -15.82 4.78
C THR A 79 -2.85 -15.65 5.72
N SER A 80 -3.02 -16.02 6.99
CA SER A 80 -1.96 -16.04 8.01
C SER A 80 -0.88 -17.10 7.73
N GLY A 81 0.17 -17.09 8.51
CA GLY A 81 1.23 -18.10 8.49
C GLY A 81 1.90 -18.22 7.13
N PRO A 82 1.81 -19.39 6.47
CA PRO A 82 2.51 -19.62 5.20
C PRO A 82 2.06 -18.67 4.08
N GLY A 83 0.79 -18.26 4.03
CA GLY A 83 0.34 -17.28 3.05
C GLY A 83 0.99 -15.91 3.27
N ALA A 84 1.03 -15.46 4.51
CA ALA A 84 1.68 -14.20 4.87
C ALA A 84 3.20 -14.24 4.66
N THR A 85 3.88 -15.33 5.02
CA THR A 85 5.34 -15.41 4.83
C THR A 85 5.76 -15.50 3.37
N ASN A 86 4.93 -16.07 2.50
CA ASN A 86 5.21 -16.16 1.08
C ASN A 86 5.24 -14.81 0.35
N ILE A 87 4.64 -13.75 0.89
CA ILE A 87 4.68 -12.42 0.26
C ILE A 87 5.93 -11.61 0.61
N ILE A 88 6.80 -12.08 1.51
CA ILE A 88 7.95 -11.29 1.99
C ILE A 88 8.92 -10.96 0.85
N THR A 89 9.19 -11.89 -0.06
CA THR A 89 10.07 -11.64 -1.22
C THR A 89 9.55 -10.49 -2.07
N GLY A 90 8.28 -10.50 -2.43
CA GLY A 90 7.70 -9.41 -3.23
C GLY A 90 7.60 -8.10 -2.45
N LEU A 91 7.37 -8.13 -1.12
CA LEU A 91 7.46 -6.92 -0.31
C LEU A 91 8.86 -6.30 -0.35
N ALA A 92 9.91 -7.13 -0.32
CA ALA A 92 11.29 -6.65 -0.43
C ALA A 92 11.54 -6.03 -1.81
N ASP A 93 11.09 -6.67 -2.89
CA ASP A 93 11.20 -6.15 -4.26
C ASP A 93 10.49 -4.80 -4.41
N ALA A 94 9.22 -4.72 -4.02
CA ALA A 94 8.44 -3.49 -4.03
C ALA A 94 9.06 -2.38 -3.17
N HIS A 95 9.69 -2.72 -2.04
CA HIS A 95 10.36 -1.76 -1.18
C HIS A 95 11.57 -1.12 -1.87
N TYR A 96 12.41 -1.92 -2.52
CA TYR A 96 13.61 -1.42 -3.22
C TYR A 96 13.27 -0.69 -4.51
N ASP A 97 12.18 -1.10 -5.20
CA ASP A 97 11.70 -0.45 -6.42
C ASP A 97 10.76 0.73 -6.16
N ASN A 98 10.44 1.03 -4.89
CA ASN A 98 9.52 2.10 -4.48
C ASN A 98 8.11 1.95 -5.09
N ILE A 99 7.58 0.73 -5.11
CA ILE A 99 6.26 0.42 -5.66
C ILE A 99 5.20 0.54 -4.57
N PRO A 100 4.15 1.35 -4.75
CA PRO A 100 3.08 1.49 -3.78
C PRO A 100 2.21 0.23 -3.75
N LEU A 101 2.30 -0.53 -2.66
CA LEU A 101 1.47 -1.69 -2.38
C LEU A 101 0.77 -1.56 -1.03
N VAL A 102 -0.45 -2.06 -0.93
CA VAL A 102 -1.15 -2.28 0.34
C VAL A 102 -1.48 -3.76 0.45
N CYS A 103 -0.78 -4.43 1.36
CA CYS A 103 -0.90 -5.87 1.57
C CYS A 103 -1.69 -6.16 2.84
N PHE A 104 -2.74 -6.94 2.70
CA PHE A 104 -3.55 -7.42 3.82
C PHE A 104 -3.23 -8.87 4.10
N THR A 105 -2.97 -9.18 5.37
CA THR A 105 -2.81 -10.55 5.86
C THR A 105 -3.93 -10.90 6.83
N GLY A 106 -4.43 -12.12 6.77
CA GLY A 106 -5.24 -12.64 7.85
C GLY A 106 -4.39 -12.99 9.06
N GLN A 107 -4.99 -12.99 10.24
CA GLN A 107 -4.33 -13.39 11.48
C GLN A 107 -5.30 -14.19 12.34
N VAL A 108 -4.75 -15.01 13.22
CA VAL A 108 -5.53 -15.67 14.27
C VAL A 108 -6.25 -14.63 15.14
N PRO A 109 -7.35 -14.98 15.85
CA PRO A 109 -8.01 -14.07 16.77
C PRO A 109 -7.05 -13.45 17.78
N LEU A 110 -7.30 -12.21 18.18
CA LEU A 110 -6.41 -11.43 19.06
C LEU A 110 -5.99 -12.15 20.35
N ASN A 111 -6.89 -12.93 20.93
CA ASN A 111 -6.63 -13.69 22.16
C ASN A 111 -5.71 -14.90 21.96
N LEU A 112 -5.46 -15.30 20.72
CA LEU A 112 -4.55 -16.41 20.38
C LEU A 112 -3.16 -15.92 19.95
N ILE A 113 -3.00 -14.65 19.64
CA ILE A 113 -1.69 -14.08 19.23
C ILE A 113 -0.68 -14.23 20.37
N GLY A 114 0.47 -14.83 20.07
CA GLY A 114 1.54 -15.10 21.03
C GLY A 114 1.39 -16.45 21.78
N ASN A 115 0.49 -17.31 21.33
CA ASN A 115 0.25 -18.63 21.93
C ASN A 115 0.61 -19.79 20.99
N ASP A 116 1.43 -19.56 19.98
CA ASP A 116 1.83 -20.54 18.96
C ASP A 116 0.62 -21.26 18.31
N ALA A 117 -0.42 -20.47 17.99
CA ALA A 117 -1.62 -20.98 17.37
C ALA A 117 -1.34 -21.49 15.94
N PHE A 118 -2.22 -22.36 15.43
CA PHE A 118 -2.08 -22.90 14.08
C PHE A 118 -1.98 -21.80 13.02
N GLN A 119 -0.89 -21.82 12.22
CA GLN A 119 -0.58 -20.82 11.20
C GLN A 119 -0.46 -19.38 11.74
N GLU A 120 -0.09 -19.22 13.02
CA GLU A 120 0.29 -17.91 13.56
C GLU A 120 1.73 -17.57 13.20
N VAL A 121 1.98 -16.31 12.79
CA VAL A 121 3.31 -15.74 12.66
C VAL A 121 3.27 -14.24 13.00
N ASP A 122 4.35 -13.68 13.53
CA ASP A 122 4.53 -12.23 13.67
C ASP A 122 4.93 -11.63 12.31
N ILE A 123 3.96 -11.57 11.41
CA ILE A 123 4.23 -11.06 10.06
C ILE A 123 4.64 -9.58 10.06
N VAL A 124 4.13 -8.78 10.97
CA VAL A 124 4.53 -7.37 11.12
C VAL A 124 5.99 -7.25 11.53
N GLY A 125 6.44 -8.07 12.48
CA GLY A 125 7.85 -8.14 12.87
C GLY A 125 8.74 -8.62 11.74
N MET A 126 8.33 -9.68 11.04
CA MET A 126 9.09 -10.26 9.90
C MET A 126 9.26 -9.30 8.72
N THR A 127 8.27 -8.44 8.45
CA THR A 127 8.27 -7.53 7.31
C THR A 127 8.74 -6.10 7.63
N ARG A 128 9.12 -5.83 8.87
CA ARG A 128 9.50 -4.48 9.34
C ARG A 128 10.58 -3.81 8.50
N SER A 129 11.55 -4.56 8.01
CA SER A 129 12.68 -4.02 7.23
C SER A 129 12.37 -3.81 5.75
N VAL A 130 11.25 -4.35 5.28
CA VAL A 130 10.86 -4.34 3.86
C VAL A 130 9.49 -3.71 3.62
N THR A 131 8.98 -2.98 4.61
CA THR A 131 7.73 -2.20 4.51
C THR A 131 7.92 -0.80 5.06
N LYS A 132 7.19 0.16 4.53
CA LYS A 132 7.13 1.53 5.08
C LYS A 132 6.39 1.59 6.41
N TYR A 133 5.38 0.75 6.55
CA TYR A 133 4.54 0.65 7.74
C TYR A 133 3.93 -0.74 7.81
N GLY A 134 3.86 -1.30 8.99
CA GLY A 134 3.17 -2.56 9.27
C GLY A 134 2.41 -2.47 10.59
N VAL A 135 1.20 -3.02 10.64
CA VAL A 135 0.37 -2.99 11.84
C VAL A 135 -0.59 -4.17 11.89
N THR A 136 -0.74 -4.77 13.07
CA THR A 136 -1.85 -5.68 13.39
C THR A 136 -3.01 -4.85 13.95
N VAL A 137 -4.19 -4.96 13.35
CA VAL A 137 -5.41 -4.25 13.80
C VAL A 137 -5.87 -4.85 15.13
N ARG A 138 -5.91 -4.04 16.19
CA ARG A 138 -6.27 -4.51 17.55
C ARG A 138 -7.66 -4.10 18.01
N ASP A 139 -8.30 -3.18 17.30
CA ASP A 139 -9.66 -2.73 17.58
C ASP A 139 -10.38 -2.51 16.25
N ARG A 140 -11.57 -3.09 16.13
CA ARG A 140 -12.39 -2.95 14.91
C ARG A 140 -12.71 -1.49 14.57
N LYS A 141 -12.85 -0.61 15.57
CA LYS A 141 -13.13 0.83 15.36
C LYS A 141 -12.00 1.56 14.61
N ASP A 142 -10.77 1.06 14.72
CA ASP A 142 -9.60 1.64 14.05
C ASP A 142 -9.40 1.15 12.61
N LEU A 143 -10.11 0.09 12.19
CA LEU A 143 -9.89 -0.57 10.89
C LEU A 143 -9.97 0.41 9.72
N GLY A 144 -11.04 1.20 9.63
CA GLY A 144 -11.20 2.17 8.53
C GLY A 144 -10.08 3.21 8.50
N ARG A 145 -9.71 3.75 9.68
CA ARG A 145 -8.60 4.71 9.80
C ARG A 145 -7.26 4.09 9.42
N ILE A 146 -7.01 2.86 9.83
CA ILE A 146 -5.76 2.13 9.52
C ILE A 146 -5.66 1.89 8.01
N ILE A 147 -6.74 1.46 7.35
CA ILE A 147 -6.75 1.29 5.89
C ILE A 147 -6.46 2.62 5.19
N LYS A 148 -7.13 3.70 5.57
CA LYS A 148 -6.85 5.05 5.01
C LYS A 148 -5.39 5.46 5.18
N MET A 149 -4.83 5.24 6.36
CA MET A 149 -3.41 5.50 6.63
C MET A 149 -2.49 4.67 5.72
N ALA A 150 -2.82 3.40 5.49
CA ALA A 150 -2.01 2.51 4.66
C ALA A 150 -1.89 3.03 3.23
N PHE A 151 -3.00 3.38 2.59
CA PHE A 151 -2.99 3.97 1.24
C PHE A 151 -2.25 5.30 1.21
N HIS A 152 -2.45 6.16 2.20
CA HIS A 152 -1.72 7.43 2.32
C HIS A 152 -0.21 7.21 2.45
N ILE A 153 0.24 6.29 3.31
CA ILE A 153 1.67 6.02 3.51
C ILE A 153 2.28 5.34 2.28
N ALA A 154 1.56 4.40 1.65
CA ALA A 154 2.05 3.70 0.48
C ALA A 154 2.34 4.64 -0.70
N THR A 155 1.54 5.68 -0.87
CA THR A 155 1.55 6.57 -2.05
C THR A 155 2.30 7.88 -1.86
N THR A 156 2.59 8.30 -0.62
CA THR A 156 3.19 9.61 -0.34
C THR A 156 4.66 9.50 0.07
N GLY A 157 5.39 10.59 -0.05
CA GLY A 157 6.85 10.61 0.15
C GLY A 157 7.55 9.73 -0.88
N ASN A 158 8.43 8.84 -0.42
CA ASN A 158 8.96 7.76 -1.25
C ASN A 158 7.92 6.63 -1.25
N PRO A 159 7.28 6.28 -2.37
CA PRO A 159 6.29 5.21 -2.40
C PRO A 159 6.85 3.86 -1.93
N GLY A 160 6.00 2.95 -1.52
CA GLY A 160 6.45 1.62 -1.11
C GLY A 160 5.37 0.80 -0.41
N PRO A 161 5.66 -0.45 -0.08
CA PRO A 161 4.69 -1.38 0.48
C PRO A 161 4.33 -1.07 1.93
N VAL A 162 3.06 -1.31 2.25
CA VAL A 162 2.49 -1.26 3.60
C VAL A 162 1.77 -2.57 3.88
N LEU A 163 1.87 -3.08 5.10
CA LEU A 163 1.22 -4.32 5.52
C LEU A 163 0.21 -4.07 6.64
N ILE A 164 -1.00 -4.58 6.47
CA ILE A 164 -2.05 -4.57 7.49
C ILE A 164 -2.44 -6.00 7.81
N ASP A 165 -2.21 -6.39 9.04
CA ASP A 165 -2.54 -7.71 9.56
C ASP A 165 -3.90 -7.66 10.28
N ILE A 166 -4.90 -8.44 9.81
CA ILE A 166 -6.29 -8.33 10.24
C ILE A 166 -6.72 -9.61 10.96
N PRO A 167 -6.76 -9.61 12.30
CA PRO A 167 -7.24 -10.74 13.08
C PRO A 167 -8.67 -11.14 12.75
N LYS A 168 -8.96 -12.45 12.86
CA LYS A 168 -10.25 -13.04 12.49
C LYS A 168 -11.43 -12.44 13.25
N ASP A 169 -11.27 -12.17 14.52
CA ASP A 169 -12.29 -11.55 15.37
C ASP A 169 -12.59 -10.10 14.95
N ILE A 170 -11.59 -9.36 14.45
CA ILE A 170 -11.78 -8.01 13.89
C ILE A 170 -12.63 -8.06 12.61
N GLN A 171 -12.46 -9.09 11.78
CA GLN A 171 -13.21 -9.26 10.53
C GLN A 171 -14.71 -9.46 10.77
N VAL A 172 -15.07 -10.18 11.84
CA VAL A 172 -16.46 -10.53 12.15
C VAL A 172 -17.14 -9.57 13.14
N ALA A 173 -16.37 -8.81 13.92
CA ALA A 173 -16.91 -7.85 14.87
C ALA A 173 -17.74 -6.78 14.17
N SER A 174 -18.89 -6.41 14.76
CA SER A 174 -19.78 -5.34 14.30
C SER A 174 -19.46 -4.03 14.99
N GLY A 175 -19.71 -2.93 14.29
CA GLY A 175 -19.56 -1.56 14.79
C GLY A 175 -19.81 -0.52 13.72
N PRO A 176 -19.69 0.77 14.03
CA PRO A 176 -20.03 1.86 13.13
C PRO A 176 -19.30 1.77 11.78
N ALA A 177 -20.01 2.08 10.69
CA ALA A 177 -19.48 2.13 9.33
C ALA A 177 -18.68 3.42 9.09
N VAL A 178 -17.59 3.62 9.85
CA VAL A 178 -16.78 4.85 9.77
C VAL A 178 -15.56 4.62 8.89
N TYR A 179 -15.46 5.42 7.83
CA TYR A 179 -14.28 5.54 6.99
C TYR A 179 -13.93 7.02 6.83
N PRO A 180 -12.73 7.47 7.22
CA PRO A 180 -12.39 8.90 7.21
C PRO A 180 -11.98 9.37 5.80
N ASP A 181 -12.37 10.58 5.42
CA ASP A 181 -11.94 11.20 4.16
C ASP A 181 -10.42 11.49 4.15
N LYS A 182 -9.88 11.85 5.31
CA LYS A 182 -8.48 12.23 5.48
C LYS A 182 -7.90 11.64 6.76
N VAL A 183 -6.59 11.42 6.76
CA VAL A 183 -5.83 11.03 7.95
C VAL A 183 -4.70 12.00 8.22
N GLU A 184 -4.50 12.33 9.49
CA GLU A 184 -3.31 13.01 9.96
C GLU A 184 -2.46 12.03 10.76
N ILE A 185 -1.18 11.90 10.39
CA ILE A 185 -0.25 10.98 11.03
C ILE A 185 0.84 11.79 11.71
N ARG A 186 0.85 11.73 13.05
CA ARG A 186 1.88 12.41 13.84
C ARG A 186 3.26 11.88 13.48
N GLY A 187 4.16 12.75 13.05
CA GLY A 187 5.53 12.39 12.69
C GLY A 187 5.71 11.93 11.24
N TYR A 188 4.63 11.73 10.46
CA TYR A 188 4.73 11.46 9.04
C TYR A 188 4.29 12.67 8.22
N LYS A 189 5.26 13.46 7.77
CA LYS A 189 5.04 14.70 6.99
C LYS A 189 5.99 14.70 5.79
N PRO A 190 5.64 14.01 4.70
CA PRO A 190 6.45 14.00 3.49
C PRO A 190 6.69 15.43 2.98
N SER A 191 7.95 15.76 2.68
CA SER A 191 8.27 17.06 2.11
C SER A 191 7.91 17.08 0.63
N THR A 192 7.03 17.99 0.22
CA THR A 192 6.66 18.23 -1.17
C THR A 192 7.22 19.55 -1.70
N GLY A 193 7.88 20.32 -0.85
CA GLY A 193 8.41 21.63 -1.18
C GLY A 193 9.78 21.60 -1.85
N VAL A 194 10.01 22.52 -2.77
CA VAL A 194 11.31 22.72 -3.43
C VAL A 194 12.11 23.80 -2.70
N HIS A 195 13.36 23.49 -2.35
CA HIS A 195 14.27 24.49 -1.77
C HIS A 195 14.92 25.33 -2.87
N ILE A 196 14.36 26.50 -3.14
CA ILE A 196 14.78 27.40 -4.23
C ILE A 196 16.29 27.71 -4.21
N GLY A 197 16.88 27.86 -3.01
CA GLY A 197 18.33 28.09 -2.87
C GLY A 197 19.18 26.94 -3.41
N GLN A 198 18.79 25.69 -3.17
CA GLN A 198 19.47 24.49 -3.69
C GLN A 198 19.26 24.36 -5.20
N LEU A 199 18.07 24.64 -5.69
CA LEU A 199 17.78 24.64 -7.13
C LEU A 199 18.66 25.64 -7.86
N LYS A 200 18.82 26.87 -7.35
CA LYS A 200 19.72 27.89 -7.93
C LYS A 200 21.17 27.45 -7.90
N LYS A 201 21.64 26.76 -6.85
CA LYS A 201 23.01 26.20 -6.81
C LYS A 201 23.18 25.10 -7.88
N GLY A 202 22.25 24.14 -7.96
CA GLY A 202 22.26 23.09 -8.99
C GLY A 202 22.30 23.67 -10.40
N TYR A 203 21.46 24.67 -10.69
CA TYR A 203 21.45 25.35 -11.98
C TYR A 203 22.80 26.00 -12.31
N LYS A 204 23.45 26.68 -11.34
CA LYS A 204 24.77 27.27 -11.55
C LYS A 204 25.84 26.23 -11.89
N LEU A 205 25.84 25.09 -11.20
CA LEU A 205 26.74 23.97 -11.47
C LEU A 205 26.51 23.40 -12.86
N LEU A 206 25.25 23.17 -13.23
CA LEU A 206 24.88 22.66 -14.55
C LEU A 206 25.35 23.62 -15.68
N LYS A 207 25.12 24.93 -15.48
CA LYS A 207 25.55 25.96 -16.47
C LYS A 207 27.07 26.04 -16.61
N ALA A 208 27.84 25.77 -15.56
CA ALA A 208 29.31 25.80 -15.59
C ALA A 208 29.95 24.49 -16.08
N ALA A 209 29.16 23.39 -16.16
CA ALA A 209 29.65 22.09 -16.51
C ALA A 209 30.07 22.04 -18.01
N LYS A 210 31.23 21.44 -18.29
CA LYS A 210 31.75 21.27 -19.67
C LYS A 210 31.17 20.03 -20.37
N LYS A 211 30.84 18.98 -19.59
CA LYS A 211 30.28 17.72 -20.10
C LYS A 211 29.18 17.24 -19.16
N PRO A 212 28.05 17.97 -19.11
CA PRO A 212 26.93 17.54 -18.23
C PRO A 212 26.25 16.29 -18.75
N LEU A 213 25.70 15.49 -17.85
CA LEU A 213 24.90 14.32 -18.14
C LEU A 213 23.72 14.30 -17.15
N PHE A 214 22.52 14.01 -17.62
CA PHE A 214 21.39 13.69 -16.74
C PHE A 214 21.32 12.17 -16.51
N LEU A 215 21.48 11.76 -15.28
CA LEU A 215 21.16 10.40 -14.84
C LEU A 215 19.79 10.42 -14.20
N ILE A 216 18.82 9.70 -14.80
CA ILE A 216 17.45 9.66 -14.33
C ILE A 216 17.09 8.26 -13.82
N GLY A 217 16.15 8.21 -12.91
CA GLY A 217 15.61 6.96 -12.37
C GLY A 217 14.08 6.96 -12.34
N GLY A 218 13.47 5.92 -11.76
CA GLY A 218 12.02 5.72 -11.68
C GLY A 218 11.25 6.88 -11.03
N GLY A 219 11.92 7.74 -10.24
CA GLY A 219 11.31 8.92 -9.62
C GLY A 219 10.72 9.92 -10.60
N VAL A 220 11.23 10.01 -11.82
CA VAL A 220 10.65 10.86 -12.89
C VAL A 220 9.26 10.36 -13.27
N ASN A 221 9.12 9.04 -13.45
CA ASN A 221 7.82 8.42 -13.75
C ASN A 221 6.87 8.53 -12.57
N ALA A 222 7.33 8.24 -11.35
CA ALA A 222 6.53 8.36 -10.13
C ALA A 222 5.99 9.79 -9.90
N ALA A 223 6.80 10.81 -10.23
CA ALA A 223 6.41 12.21 -10.18
C ALA A 223 5.58 12.67 -11.40
N LYS A 224 5.37 11.81 -12.41
CA LYS A 224 4.72 12.15 -13.70
C LYS A 224 5.38 13.33 -14.39
N ALA A 225 6.71 13.49 -14.23
CA ALA A 225 7.51 14.63 -14.70
C ALA A 225 8.19 14.40 -16.06
N ASN A 226 7.71 13.44 -16.85
CA ASN A 226 8.31 13.08 -18.15
C ASN A 226 8.26 14.24 -19.15
N LYS A 227 7.17 15.02 -19.13
CA LYS A 227 6.99 16.17 -20.04
C LYS A 227 8.00 17.29 -19.72
N GLU A 228 8.15 17.61 -18.45
CA GLU A 228 9.09 18.63 -17.95
C GLU A 228 10.54 18.19 -18.20
N LEU A 229 10.85 16.91 -18.02
CA LEU A 229 12.17 16.36 -18.37
C LEU A 229 12.46 16.50 -19.86
N LEU A 230 11.51 16.11 -20.72
CA LEU A 230 11.67 16.20 -22.17
C LEU A 230 11.93 17.65 -22.59
N GLU A 231 11.13 18.60 -22.09
CA GLU A 231 11.33 20.02 -22.36
C GLU A 231 12.73 20.50 -21.91
N LEU A 232 13.18 20.10 -20.73
CA LEU A 232 14.51 20.44 -20.23
C LEU A 232 15.62 19.91 -21.15
N VAL A 233 15.51 18.64 -21.54
CA VAL A 233 16.48 17.98 -22.41
C VAL A 233 16.52 18.65 -23.81
N GLU A 234 15.35 18.92 -24.38
CA GLU A 234 15.28 19.60 -25.71
C GLU A 234 15.88 21.00 -25.66
N ARG A 235 15.69 21.73 -24.56
CA ARG A 235 16.25 23.09 -24.40
C ARG A 235 17.75 23.09 -24.12
N THR A 236 18.24 22.12 -23.36
CA THR A 236 19.63 22.07 -22.93
C THR A 236 20.53 21.25 -23.83
N LYS A 237 19.99 20.32 -24.60
CA LYS A 237 20.69 19.30 -25.40
C LYS A 237 21.67 18.46 -24.59
N ILE A 238 21.45 18.37 -23.26
CA ILE A 238 22.26 17.54 -22.37
C ILE A 238 21.85 16.07 -22.56
N PRO A 239 22.80 15.14 -22.75
CA PRO A 239 22.52 13.72 -22.85
C PRO A 239 21.81 13.21 -21.61
N VAL A 240 20.91 12.23 -21.78
CA VAL A 240 20.18 11.55 -20.71
C VAL A 240 20.57 10.08 -20.71
N PHE A 241 20.76 9.53 -19.53
CA PHE A 241 20.95 8.10 -19.26
C PHE A 241 19.93 7.65 -18.19
N SER A 242 19.30 6.47 -18.39
CA SER A 242 18.35 5.86 -17.44
C SER A 242 18.72 4.42 -17.14
#